data_c8a081ab7cf98fc9b9ed96466bf1c03a
#
_entry.id   c8a081ab7cf98fc9b9ed96466bf1c03a
#
_cell.length_a   1.000
_cell.length_b   1.000
_cell.length_c   1.000
_cell.angle_alpha   90.00
_cell.angle_beta   90.00
_cell.angle_gamma   90.00
#
_symmetry.space_group_name_H-M   'P 1'
#
loop_
_entity.id
_entity.type
_entity.pdbx_description
1 polymer ?
#
loop_
_entity_poly.entity_id
_entity_poly.type
_entity_poly.pdbx_seq_one_letter_code
_entity_poly.pdbx_strand_id
1 'polypeptide(L)'
;MEKPEWKPRSDKPRSDKPRSDKPRSDKPRSDKPQERKPFAKRPLLRRELERRVRKFAEPDIPVEITGEELEKRVRFQLTSLAIENAEAVAKHLVALDFFLETDPERAYWHGQSASHRAGRLAIVRERAGIAAVKHGKFDVALRELKAAHRMSANPSILPYIAECERALGNPRKALEIAGSIATNKLTDVEQVELRITSAACRIELGQMDAAVVTLTCKELNLADAPWGNRLRSAYSAALIAANRGNETLPWGK
;
A
#
# COMPACT_ATOMS: atom_id res chain seq x y z
N MET A 1 2.98 -48.72 -15.42
CA MET A 1 2.73 -47.24 -15.41
C MET A 1 3.24 -46.69 -16.72
N GLU A 2 2.34 -46.57 -17.68
CA GLU A 2 2.63 -46.14 -19.06
C GLU A 2 2.67 -44.60 -19.09
N LYS A 3 3.67 -44.06 -19.80
CA LYS A 3 3.83 -42.63 -20.07
C LYS A 3 2.85 -42.20 -21.18
N PRO A 4 2.19 -41.04 -21.07
CA PRO A 4 1.33 -40.58 -22.18
C PRO A 4 2.15 -40.09 -23.36
N GLU A 5 1.83 -40.65 -24.55
CA GLU A 5 2.37 -40.28 -25.84
C GLU A 5 1.96 -38.87 -26.29
N TRP A 6 2.97 -38.07 -26.68
CA TRP A 6 2.79 -36.73 -27.23
C TRP A 6 2.43 -36.85 -28.73
N LYS A 7 1.24 -36.37 -29.14
CA LYS A 7 0.81 -36.30 -30.57
C LYS A 7 1.18 -34.93 -31.14
N PRO A 8 1.87 -34.88 -32.30
CA PRO A 8 2.17 -33.62 -32.98
C PRO A 8 0.92 -33.01 -33.64
N ARG A 9 0.84 -31.65 -33.52
CA ARG A 9 -0.21 -30.87 -34.19
C ARG A 9 -0.06 -30.90 -35.70
N SER A 10 -1.16 -31.22 -36.42
CA SER A 10 -1.27 -31.18 -37.85
C SER A 10 -1.17 -29.74 -38.42
N ASP A 11 -0.22 -29.51 -39.31
CA ASP A 11 -0.08 -28.30 -40.10
C ASP A 11 -1.27 -28.17 -41.06
N LYS A 12 -2.05 -27.09 -40.89
CA LYS A 12 -3.03 -26.68 -41.93
C LYS A 12 -2.34 -25.73 -42.91
N PRO A 13 -2.46 -25.95 -44.23
CA PRO A 13 -1.86 -25.06 -45.20
C PRO A 13 -2.56 -23.70 -45.24
N ARG A 14 -1.75 -22.63 -45.26
CA ARG A 14 -2.20 -21.24 -45.44
C ARG A 14 -2.71 -21.09 -46.89
N SER A 15 -3.94 -20.66 -47.03
CA SER A 15 -4.50 -20.30 -48.36
C SER A 15 -3.91 -18.95 -48.80
N ASP A 16 -3.14 -18.99 -49.90
CA ASP A 16 -2.69 -17.82 -50.66
C ASP A 16 -3.89 -17.17 -51.34
N LYS A 17 -4.30 -16.00 -50.87
CA LYS A 17 -5.20 -15.12 -51.63
C LYS A 17 -4.35 -14.14 -52.44
N PRO A 18 -4.56 -14.01 -53.75
CA PRO A 18 -3.81 -13.06 -54.56
C PRO A 18 -4.16 -11.61 -54.18
N ARG A 19 -3.12 -10.80 -54.00
CA ARG A 19 -3.24 -9.34 -53.82
C ARG A 19 -3.70 -8.73 -55.15
N SER A 20 -4.86 -8.05 -55.12
CA SER A 20 -5.31 -7.25 -56.26
C SER A 20 -4.47 -5.96 -56.34
N ASP A 21 -3.69 -5.83 -57.40
CA ASP A 21 -3.00 -4.60 -57.77
C ASP A 21 -4.03 -3.57 -58.24
N LYS A 22 -4.29 -2.59 -57.32
CA LYS A 22 -4.96 -1.34 -57.73
C LYS A 22 -3.89 -0.30 -58.05
N PRO A 23 -3.95 0.35 -59.24
CA PRO A 23 -2.98 1.37 -59.60
C PRO A 23 -3.11 2.57 -58.67
N ARG A 24 -1.98 3.02 -58.11
CA ARG A 24 -1.87 4.25 -57.34
C ARG A 24 -2.08 5.45 -58.27
N SER A 25 -3.13 6.23 -58.05
CA SER A 25 -3.31 7.51 -58.67
C SER A 25 -2.30 8.50 -58.14
N ASP A 26 -1.36 8.93 -58.98
CA ASP A 26 -0.44 10.05 -58.70
C ASP A 26 -1.23 11.36 -58.67
N LYS A 27 -1.58 11.78 -57.41
CA LYS A 27 -1.99 13.15 -57.20
C LYS A 27 -0.76 13.92 -56.72
N PRO A 28 -0.41 15.09 -57.36
CA PRO A 28 0.72 15.87 -56.93
C PRO A 28 0.49 16.39 -55.50
N ARG A 29 1.46 16.12 -54.60
CA ARG A 29 1.51 16.70 -53.27
C ARG A 29 1.75 18.20 -53.41
N SER A 30 0.77 19.01 -53.04
CA SER A 30 0.98 20.45 -52.87
C SER A 30 1.81 20.66 -51.59
N ASP A 31 3.10 20.98 -51.79
CA ASP A 31 3.98 21.46 -50.73
C ASP A 31 3.58 22.88 -50.32
N LYS A 32 2.54 23.00 -49.52
CA LYS A 32 2.28 24.20 -48.71
C LYS A 32 2.69 23.88 -47.28
N PRO A 33 3.62 24.62 -46.68
CA PRO A 33 3.93 24.49 -45.28
C PRO A 33 2.66 24.80 -44.50
N GLN A 34 2.04 23.79 -43.88
CA GLN A 34 1.01 24.02 -42.89
C GLN A 34 1.70 24.61 -41.65
N GLU A 35 1.59 25.90 -41.44
CA GLU A 35 1.89 26.54 -40.17
C GLU A 35 1.08 25.83 -39.09
N ARG A 36 1.75 24.99 -38.28
CA ARG A 36 1.16 24.40 -37.09
C ARG A 36 0.81 25.54 -36.14
N LYS A 37 -0.44 25.94 -36.12
CA LYS A 37 -0.94 26.88 -35.11
C LYS A 37 -0.58 26.32 -33.72
N PRO A 38 0.10 27.12 -32.87
CA PRO A 38 0.42 26.66 -31.52
C PRO A 38 -0.87 26.25 -30.84
N PHE A 39 -0.86 25.06 -30.18
CA PHE A 39 -1.99 24.56 -29.38
C PHE A 39 -2.29 25.62 -28.32
N ALA A 40 -3.25 26.48 -28.59
CA ALA A 40 -3.77 27.41 -27.61
C ALA A 40 -4.35 26.54 -26.47
N LYS A 41 -3.70 26.54 -25.30
CA LYS A 41 -4.23 25.89 -24.10
C LYS A 41 -5.62 26.45 -23.87
N ARG A 42 -6.66 25.65 -24.08
CA ARG A 42 -8.04 26.05 -23.76
C ARG A 42 -8.07 26.62 -22.34
N PRO A 43 -8.57 27.83 -22.13
CA PRO A 43 -8.74 28.33 -20.77
C PRO A 43 -9.64 27.36 -20.01
N LEU A 44 -9.16 26.88 -18.88
CA LEU A 44 -9.93 25.97 -18.01
C LEU A 44 -11.21 26.68 -17.59
N LEU A 45 -12.36 26.03 -17.78
CA LEU A 45 -13.63 26.57 -17.31
C LEU A 45 -13.52 26.88 -15.81
N ARG A 46 -14.08 28.00 -15.37
CA ARG A 46 -14.07 28.45 -13.96
C ARG A 46 -14.41 27.33 -12.98
N ARG A 47 -15.36 26.45 -13.34
CA ARG A 47 -15.72 25.25 -12.56
C ARG A 47 -14.57 24.22 -12.44
N GLU A 48 -13.72 24.08 -13.44
CA GLU A 48 -12.53 23.20 -13.38
C GLU A 48 -11.42 23.80 -12.55
N LEU A 49 -11.25 25.12 -12.62
CA LEU A 49 -10.38 25.88 -11.74
C LEU A 49 -10.84 25.80 -10.29
N GLU A 50 -12.12 26.02 -10.02
CA GLU A 50 -12.71 25.89 -8.69
C GLU A 50 -12.64 24.46 -8.14
N ARG A 51 -12.80 23.41 -8.99
CA ARG A 51 -12.54 22.02 -8.61
C ARG A 51 -11.07 21.76 -8.28
N ARG A 52 -10.14 22.38 -8.98
CA ARG A 52 -8.70 22.23 -8.68
C ARG A 52 -8.32 22.96 -7.39
N VAL A 53 -8.87 24.13 -7.14
CA VAL A 53 -8.64 24.93 -5.92
C VAL A 53 -9.29 24.28 -4.69
N ARG A 54 -10.47 23.63 -4.82
CA ARG A 54 -11.10 22.90 -3.72
C ARG A 54 -10.40 21.59 -3.36
N LYS A 55 -9.38 21.18 -4.11
CA LYS A 55 -8.91 19.82 -4.02
C LYS A 55 -7.99 19.53 -2.85
N PHE A 56 -7.35 20.49 -2.21
CA PHE A 56 -6.51 20.23 -1.05
C PHE A 56 -6.15 21.51 -0.29
N ALA A 57 -6.87 21.82 0.78
CA ALA A 57 -6.31 22.67 1.83
C ALA A 57 -5.31 21.78 2.60
N GLU A 58 -4.02 22.10 2.53
CA GLU A 58 -3.02 21.41 3.33
C GLU A 58 -3.26 21.72 4.81
N PRO A 59 -3.13 20.74 5.70
CA PRO A 59 -3.28 20.97 7.13
C PRO A 59 -2.14 21.85 7.65
N ASP A 60 -2.45 22.66 8.66
CA ASP A 60 -1.46 23.52 9.33
C ASP A 60 -0.39 22.68 10.02
N ILE A 61 0.86 23.03 9.77
CA ILE A 61 2.03 22.39 10.36
C ILE A 61 2.38 23.14 11.67
N PRO A 62 2.53 22.47 12.80
CA PRO A 62 3.03 23.09 14.02
C PRO A 62 4.36 23.82 13.78
N VAL A 63 4.50 24.98 14.41
CA VAL A 63 5.68 25.86 14.21
C VAL A 63 6.99 25.19 14.64
N GLU A 64 6.88 24.25 15.59
CA GLU A 64 8.01 23.49 16.13
C GLU A 64 8.57 22.48 15.10
N ILE A 65 7.80 22.11 14.08
CA ILE A 65 8.20 21.14 13.06
C ILE A 65 9.00 21.84 11.96
N THR A 66 10.29 21.57 11.94
CA THR A 66 11.22 22.17 10.97
C THR A 66 11.43 21.28 9.73
N GLY A 67 11.24 19.95 9.87
CA GLY A 67 11.54 18.93 8.88
C GLY A 67 12.95 18.35 9.02
N GLU A 68 13.78 18.90 9.89
CA GLU A 68 15.13 18.39 10.17
C GLU A 68 15.10 17.15 11.06
N GLU A 69 14.01 16.93 11.79
CA GLU A 69 13.74 15.77 12.64
C GLU A 69 13.61 14.48 11.82
N LEU A 70 13.37 14.60 10.52
CA LEU A 70 13.24 13.46 9.64
C LEU A 70 14.57 12.69 9.52
N GLU A 71 14.49 11.36 9.58
CA GLU A 71 15.64 10.48 9.44
C GLU A 71 16.51 10.82 8.22
N LYS A 72 17.83 10.82 8.37
CA LYS A 72 18.78 11.14 7.30
C LYS A 72 18.55 10.33 6.02
N ARG A 73 18.20 9.04 6.16
CA ARG A 73 17.90 8.15 5.03
C ARG A 73 16.69 8.62 4.23
N VAL A 74 15.64 9.08 4.92
CA VAL A 74 14.42 9.60 4.27
C VAL A 74 14.70 10.94 3.63
N ARG A 75 15.38 11.86 4.33
CA ARG A 75 15.79 13.16 3.77
C ARG A 75 16.62 13.01 2.50
N PHE A 76 17.52 12.03 2.47
CA PHE A 76 18.31 11.74 1.26
C PHE A 76 17.43 11.38 0.05
N GLN A 77 16.32 10.65 0.25
CA GLN A 77 15.41 10.35 -0.84
C GLN A 77 14.66 11.59 -1.35
N LEU A 78 14.45 12.59 -0.48
CA LEU A 78 13.80 13.84 -0.86
C LEU A 78 14.70 14.76 -1.70
N THR A 79 16.01 14.54 -1.75
CA THR A 79 16.95 15.36 -2.56
C THR A 79 16.69 15.29 -4.06
N SER A 80 15.91 14.33 -4.51
CA SER A 80 15.44 14.23 -5.90
C SER A 80 14.36 15.26 -6.26
N LEU A 81 13.82 15.97 -5.27
CA LEU A 81 12.81 17.02 -5.42
C LEU A 81 13.48 18.40 -5.47
N ALA A 82 12.75 19.40 -5.98
CA ALA A 82 13.16 20.80 -5.81
C ALA A 82 13.21 21.15 -4.31
N ILE A 83 14.16 21.98 -3.90
CA ILE A 83 14.48 22.29 -2.48
C ILE A 83 13.23 22.66 -1.69
N GLU A 84 12.46 23.64 -2.16
CA GLU A 84 11.25 24.12 -1.50
C GLU A 84 10.20 23.00 -1.34
N ASN A 85 10.07 22.12 -2.34
CA ASN A 85 9.15 21.01 -2.27
C ASN A 85 9.66 19.90 -1.33
N ALA A 86 10.97 19.66 -1.30
CA ALA A 86 11.60 18.71 -0.37
C ALA A 86 11.38 19.13 1.09
N GLU A 87 11.56 20.40 1.40
CA GLU A 87 11.31 20.98 2.74
C GLU A 87 9.84 20.86 3.15
N ALA A 88 8.91 21.21 2.25
CA ALA A 88 7.48 21.08 2.53
C ALA A 88 7.08 19.61 2.77
N VAL A 89 7.58 18.67 1.96
CA VAL A 89 7.34 17.24 2.14
C VAL A 89 7.95 16.74 3.45
N ALA A 90 9.17 17.16 3.79
CA ALA A 90 9.82 16.78 5.04
C ALA A 90 8.98 17.21 6.25
N LYS A 91 8.51 18.47 6.29
CA LYS A 91 7.63 18.98 7.35
C LYS A 91 6.34 18.18 7.46
N HIS A 92 5.69 17.86 6.35
CA HIS A 92 4.48 17.03 6.39
C HIS A 92 4.75 15.60 6.87
N LEU A 93 5.88 15.00 6.53
CA LEU A 93 6.23 13.66 7.01
C LEU A 93 6.52 13.65 8.53
N VAL A 94 7.22 14.67 9.04
CA VAL A 94 7.45 14.82 10.48
C VAL A 94 6.13 15.06 11.22
N ALA A 95 5.26 15.93 10.70
CA ALA A 95 3.94 16.16 11.27
C ALA A 95 3.07 14.89 11.27
N LEU A 96 3.14 14.09 10.21
CA LEU A 96 2.49 12.79 10.15
C LEU A 96 2.97 11.89 11.29
N ASP A 97 4.28 11.73 11.45
CA ASP A 97 4.86 10.89 12.50
C ASP A 97 4.49 11.39 13.91
N PHE A 98 4.49 12.71 14.10
CA PHE A 98 4.13 13.35 15.36
C PHE A 98 2.67 13.06 15.77
N PHE A 99 1.74 13.12 14.82
CA PHE A 99 0.32 12.89 15.07
C PHE A 99 -0.12 11.43 14.95
N LEU A 100 0.73 10.52 14.49
CA LEU A 100 0.33 9.16 14.10
C LEU A 100 -0.43 8.39 15.19
N GLU A 101 -0.01 8.53 16.46
CA GLU A 101 -0.62 7.83 17.59
C GLU A 101 -1.60 8.70 18.39
N THR A 102 -1.51 10.03 18.31
CA THR A 102 -2.32 10.94 19.11
C THR A 102 -3.52 11.50 18.36
N ASP A 103 -3.37 11.75 17.06
CA ASP A 103 -4.42 12.27 16.17
C ASP A 103 -4.28 11.66 14.76
N PRO A 104 -4.75 10.42 14.55
CA PRO A 104 -4.62 9.73 13.28
C PRO A 104 -5.29 10.45 12.10
N GLU A 105 -6.31 11.27 12.35
CA GLU A 105 -6.94 12.06 11.30
C GLU A 105 -6.00 13.15 10.79
N ARG A 106 -5.36 13.91 11.67
CA ARG A 106 -4.36 14.90 11.26
C ARG A 106 -3.16 14.23 10.59
N ALA A 107 -2.67 13.11 11.12
CA ALA A 107 -1.61 12.32 10.50
C ALA A 107 -1.98 11.92 9.06
N TYR A 108 -3.21 11.45 8.85
CA TYR A 108 -3.72 11.10 7.53
C TYR A 108 -3.70 12.29 6.55
N TRP A 109 -4.15 13.47 6.98
CA TRP A 109 -4.17 14.65 6.11
C TRP A 109 -2.75 15.14 5.77
N HIS A 110 -1.80 15.09 6.71
CA HIS A 110 -0.38 15.35 6.43
C HIS A 110 0.19 14.33 5.45
N GLY A 111 -0.14 13.05 5.60
CA GLY A 111 0.24 12.00 4.67
C GLY A 111 -0.29 12.22 3.25
N GLN A 112 -1.56 12.65 3.13
CA GLN A 112 -2.14 13.00 1.82
C GLN A 112 -1.43 14.20 1.19
N SER A 113 -1.08 15.22 1.97
CA SER A 113 -0.33 16.39 1.49
C SER A 113 1.06 15.99 0.98
N ALA A 114 1.80 15.18 1.73
CA ALA A 114 3.08 14.65 1.30
C ALA A 114 2.95 13.81 0.02
N SER A 115 1.96 12.93 -0.05
CA SER A 115 1.73 12.07 -1.23
C SER A 115 1.31 12.88 -2.46
N HIS A 116 0.55 13.96 -2.30
CA HIS A 116 0.20 14.87 -3.39
C HIS A 116 1.44 15.57 -3.96
N ARG A 117 2.36 16.01 -3.10
CA ARG A 117 3.59 16.72 -3.47
C ARG A 117 4.67 15.79 -4.04
N ALA A 118 4.82 14.58 -3.48
CA ALA A 118 5.93 13.67 -3.77
C ALA A 118 5.52 12.20 -3.94
N GLY A 119 4.34 11.94 -4.49
CA GLY A 119 3.81 10.59 -4.67
C GLY A 119 4.59 9.68 -5.63
N ARG A 120 5.71 10.14 -6.18
CA ARG A 120 6.67 9.31 -6.94
C ARG A 120 7.75 8.69 -6.05
N LEU A 121 7.79 9.02 -4.76
CA LEU A 121 8.71 8.45 -3.79
C LEU A 121 8.00 7.34 -3.00
N ALA A 122 8.59 6.15 -2.98
CA ALA A 122 8.03 4.99 -2.29
C ALA A 122 7.81 5.26 -0.80
N ILE A 123 8.79 5.88 -0.14
CA ILE A 123 8.74 6.18 1.30
C ILE A 123 7.59 7.15 1.66
N VAL A 124 7.27 8.09 0.78
CA VAL A 124 6.15 9.03 1.00
C VAL A 124 4.82 8.30 0.94
N ARG A 125 4.64 7.43 -0.05
CA ARG A 125 3.43 6.60 -0.16
C ARG A 125 3.30 5.59 0.96
N GLU A 126 4.41 5.01 1.40
CA GLU A 126 4.44 4.08 2.54
C GLU A 126 3.93 4.77 3.79
N ARG A 127 4.50 5.92 4.18
CA ARG A 127 4.07 6.66 5.37
C ARG A 127 2.62 7.16 5.25
N ALA A 128 2.23 7.69 4.09
CA ALA A 128 0.85 8.09 3.84
C ALA A 128 -0.14 6.92 3.95
N GLY A 129 0.26 5.75 3.47
CA GLY A 129 -0.52 4.52 3.59
C GLY A 129 -0.66 4.05 5.04
N ILE A 130 0.42 4.08 5.83
CA ILE A 130 0.39 3.73 7.26
C ILE A 130 -0.53 4.68 8.04
N ALA A 131 -0.44 5.99 7.79
CA ALA A 131 -1.33 6.97 8.40
C ALA A 131 -2.81 6.73 8.02
N ALA A 132 -3.06 6.33 6.78
CA ALA A 132 -4.40 5.97 6.33
C ALA A 132 -4.93 4.70 7.03
N VAL A 133 -4.08 3.68 7.31
CA VAL A 133 -4.44 2.51 8.13
C VAL A 133 -4.83 2.95 9.54
N LYS A 134 -4.04 3.78 10.18
CA LYS A 134 -4.30 4.27 11.54
C LYS A 134 -5.60 5.07 11.63
N HIS A 135 -5.93 5.84 10.60
CA HIS A 135 -7.19 6.58 10.50
C HIS A 135 -8.38 5.72 10.02
N GLY A 136 -8.17 4.43 9.70
CA GLY A 136 -9.24 3.53 9.23
C GLY A 136 -9.67 3.75 7.77
N LYS A 137 -8.91 4.49 6.95
CA LYS A 137 -9.16 4.67 5.52
C LYS A 137 -8.49 3.58 4.70
N PHE A 138 -8.97 2.34 4.88
CA PHE A 138 -8.33 1.13 4.34
C PHE A 138 -8.28 1.07 2.81
N ASP A 139 -9.25 1.66 2.10
CA ASP A 139 -9.26 1.75 0.63
C ASP A 139 -8.13 2.66 0.11
N VAL A 140 -7.94 3.82 0.76
CA VAL A 140 -6.84 4.74 0.46
C VAL A 140 -5.51 4.11 0.84
N ALA A 141 -5.41 3.54 2.05
CA ALA A 141 -4.23 2.86 2.55
C ALA A 141 -3.76 1.77 1.58
N LEU A 142 -4.66 0.90 1.16
CA LEU A 142 -4.36 -0.21 0.24
C LEU A 142 -3.79 0.29 -1.09
N ARG A 143 -4.33 1.37 -1.63
CA ARG A 143 -3.84 1.98 -2.88
C ARG A 143 -2.42 2.54 -2.70
N GLU A 144 -2.19 3.30 -1.63
CA GLU A 144 -0.88 3.93 -1.36
C GLU A 144 0.19 2.87 -1.05
N LEU A 145 -0.12 1.88 -0.19
CA LEU A 145 0.79 0.81 0.19
C LEU A 145 1.13 -0.12 -0.98
N LYS A 146 0.17 -0.50 -1.82
CA LYS A 146 0.45 -1.26 -3.04
C LYS A 146 1.33 -0.49 -4.03
N ALA A 147 1.15 0.82 -4.12
CA ALA A 147 2.00 1.65 -4.96
C ALA A 147 3.43 1.74 -4.37
N ALA A 148 3.56 1.94 -3.05
CA ALA A 148 4.85 1.92 -2.36
C ALA A 148 5.60 0.60 -2.55
N HIS A 149 4.90 -0.53 -2.34
CA HIS A 149 5.49 -1.86 -2.49
C HIS A 149 5.97 -2.14 -3.93
N ARG A 150 5.21 -1.72 -4.95
CA ARG A 150 5.65 -1.84 -6.35
C ARG A 150 6.92 -1.05 -6.65
N MET A 151 7.14 0.08 -5.98
CA MET A 151 8.31 0.93 -6.20
C MET A 151 9.54 0.50 -5.41
N SER A 152 9.37 -0.04 -4.20
CA SER A 152 10.48 -0.36 -3.29
C SER A 152 10.74 -1.85 -3.11
N ALA A 153 9.75 -2.70 -3.41
CA ALA A 153 9.74 -4.13 -3.06
C ALA A 153 10.00 -4.37 -1.55
N ASN A 154 9.73 -3.38 -0.68
CA ASN A 154 9.93 -3.48 0.76
C ASN A 154 8.93 -4.47 1.37
N PRO A 155 9.37 -5.59 1.98
CA PRO A 155 8.49 -6.57 2.59
C PRO A 155 7.76 -6.04 3.84
N SER A 156 8.30 -5.05 4.54
CA SER A 156 7.70 -4.42 5.73
C SER A 156 6.33 -3.76 5.46
N ILE A 157 6.01 -3.51 4.20
CA ILE A 157 4.71 -2.96 3.79
C ILE A 157 3.61 -4.03 3.76
N LEU A 158 3.97 -5.29 3.55
CA LEU A 158 3.01 -6.37 3.31
C LEU A 158 2.08 -6.66 4.51
N PRO A 159 2.52 -6.61 5.78
CA PRO A 159 1.62 -6.73 6.94
C PRO A 159 0.49 -5.70 6.91
N TYR A 160 0.78 -4.45 6.57
CA TYR A 160 -0.23 -3.39 6.44
C TYR A 160 -1.17 -3.63 5.26
N ILE A 161 -0.68 -4.17 4.13
CA ILE A 161 -1.52 -4.55 2.99
C ILE A 161 -2.46 -5.69 3.39
N ALA A 162 -1.98 -6.69 4.13
CA ALA A 162 -2.80 -7.79 4.64
C ALA A 162 -3.91 -7.27 5.57
N GLU A 163 -3.59 -6.36 6.49
CA GLU A 163 -4.59 -5.74 7.37
C GLU A 163 -5.64 -4.94 6.56
N CYS A 164 -5.23 -4.17 5.55
CA CYS A 164 -6.17 -3.47 4.68
C CYS A 164 -7.11 -4.43 3.95
N GLU A 165 -6.59 -5.53 3.37
CA GLU A 165 -7.44 -6.51 2.69
C GLU A 165 -8.41 -7.17 3.66
N ARG A 166 -7.99 -7.50 4.91
CA ARG A 166 -8.88 -8.01 5.96
C ARG A 166 -9.99 -7.02 6.28
N ALA A 167 -9.63 -5.76 6.57
CA ALA A 167 -10.59 -4.73 6.96
C ALA A 167 -11.58 -4.37 5.83
N LEU A 168 -11.21 -4.62 4.58
CA LEU A 168 -12.08 -4.48 3.40
C LEU A 168 -12.93 -5.74 3.11
N GLY A 169 -12.95 -6.72 4.02
CA GLY A 169 -13.76 -7.94 3.90
C GLY A 169 -13.16 -9.04 3.02
N ASN A 170 -11.84 -9.01 2.82
CA ASN A 170 -11.12 -10.01 2.02
C ASN A 170 -10.15 -10.88 2.89
N PRO A 171 -10.62 -11.57 3.95
CA PRO A 171 -9.73 -12.27 4.90
C PRO A 171 -8.93 -13.40 4.23
N ARG A 172 -9.45 -14.07 3.20
CA ARG A 172 -8.71 -15.12 2.46
C ARG A 172 -7.51 -14.53 1.75
N LYS A 173 -7.69 -13.38 1.09
CA LYS A 173 -6.60 -12.68 0.39
C LYS A 173 -5.55 -12.12 1.35
N ALA A 174 -5.98 -11.64 2.52
CA ALA A 174 -5.07 -11.24 3.57
C ALA A 174 -4.18 -12.41 4.04
N LEU A 175 -4.75 -13.61 4.20
CA LEU A 175 -3.99 -14.82 4.54
C LEU A 175 -3.03 -15.26 3.42
N GLU A 176 -3.42 -15.14 2.16
CA GLU A 176 -2.52 -15.41 1.02
C GLU A 176 -1.30 -14.49 1.04
N ILE A 177 -1.52 -13.19 1.28
CA ILE A 177 -0.44 -12.21 1.40
C ILE A 177 0.45 -12.58 2.59
N ALA A 178 -0.14 -12.84 3.77
CA ALA A 178 0.60 -13.22 4.97
C ALA A 178 1.46 -14.48 4.75
N GLY A 179 0.93 -15.47 4.05
CA GLY A 179 1.64 -16.72 3.73
C GLY A 179 2.75 -16.57 2.68
N SER A 180 2.71 -15.50 1.89
CA SER A 180 3.74 -15.22 0.86
C SER A 180 5.00 -14.54 1.40
N ILE A 181 4.96 -14.06 2.65
CA ILE A 181 6.04 -13.27 3.24
C ILE A 181 7.08 -14.18 3.86
N ALA A 182 8.34 -14.00 3.45
CA ALA A 182 9.46 -14.60 4.17
C ALA A 182 9.64 -13.87 5.52
N THR A 183 9.22 -14.50 6.62
CA THR A 183 9.18 -13.90 7.95
C THR A 183 10.53 -13.41 8.45
N ASN A 184 11.64 -14.03 8.00
CA ASN A 184 13.00 -13.61 8.32
C ASN A 184 13.39 -12.23 7.74
N LYS A 185 12.55 -11.67 6.88
CA LYS A 185 12.74 -10.30 6.32
C LYS A 185 11.96 -9.24 7.08
N LEU A 186 11.16 -9.64 8.05
CA LEU A 186 10.36 -8.77 8.90
C LEU A 186 11.02 -8.60 10.26
N THR A 187 10.86 -7.43 10.86
CA THR A 187 11.17 -7.20 12.28
C THR A 187 10.22 -7.99 13.18
N ASP A 188 10.60 -8.20 14.44
CA ASP A 188 9.75 -8.91 15.40
C ASP A 188 8.37 -8.25 15.57
N VAL A 189 8.33 -6.92 15.55
CA VAL A 189 7.07 -6.15 15.60
C VAL A 189 6.18 -6.50 14.41
N GLU A 190 6.72 -6.44 13.21
CA GLU A 190 5.99 -6.73 11.97
C GLU A 190 5.52 -8.18 11.90
N GLN A 191 6.32 -9.13 12.40
CA GLN A 191 5.94 -10.52 12.50
C GLN A 191 4.74 -10.72 13.44
N VAL A 192 4.76 -10.07 14.60
CA VAL A 192 3.67 -10.15 15.57
C VAL A 192 2.40 -9.50 15.02
N GLU A 193 2.49 -8.33 14.38
CA GLU A 193 1.33 -7.69 13.75
C GLU A 193 0.74 -8.58 12.65
N LEU A 194 1.58 -9.21 11.84
CA LEU A 194 1.13 -10.16 10.82
C LEU A 194 0.42 -11.38 11.42
N ARG A 195 0.89 -11.90 12.57
CA ARG A 195 0.22 -12.98 13.30
C ARG A 195 -1.14 -12.56 13.83
N ILE A 196 -1.23 -11.35 14.40
CA ILE A 196 -2.49 -10.79 14.91
C ILE A 196 -3.50 -10.66 13.75
N THR A 197 -3.10 -10.07 12.64
CA THR A 197 -3.94 -9.94 11.43
C THR A 197 -4.37 -11.31 10.90
N SER A 198 -3.44 -12.27 10.84
CA SER A 198 -3.74 -13.63 10.35
C SER A 198 -4.73 -14.37 11.27
N ALA A 199 -4.62 -14.19 12.58
CA ALA A 199 -5.56 -14.78 13.54
C ALA A 199 -6.94 -14.14 13.41
N ALA A 200 -7.02 -12.83 13.27
CA ALA A 200 -8.28 -12.12 13.02
C ALA A 200 -8.97 -12.63 11.74
N CYS A 201 -8.22 -12.79 10.65
CA CYS A 201 -8.73 -13.39 9.42
C CYS A 201 -9.28 -14.80 9.62
N ARG A 202 -8.61 -15.63 10.43
CA ARG A 202 -9.06 -17.00 10.74
C ARG A 202 -10.36 -17.00 11.54
N ILE A 203 -10.50 -16.10 12.51
CA ILE A 203 -11.75 -15.90 13.28
C ILE A 203 -12.89 -15.52 12.33
N GLU A 204 -12.68 -14.56 11.45
CA GLU A 204 -13.67 -14.11 10.44
C GLU A 204 -14.09 -15.26 9.49
N LEU A 205 -13.20 -16.22 9.26
CA LEU A 205 -13.45 -17.41 8.43
C LEU A 205 -14.02 -18.61 9.22
N GLY A 206 -14.31 -18.46 10.52
CA GLY A 206 -14.81 -19.55 11.36
C GLY A 206 -13.74 -20.58 11.78
N GLN A 207 -12.46 -20.25 11.65
CA GLN A 207 -11.32 -21.15 11.95
C GLN A 207 -10.73 -20.84 13.34
N MET A 208 -11.52 -20.95 14.40
CA MET A 208 -11.20 -20.45 15.74
C MET A 208 -9.95 -21.11 16.34
N ASP A 209 -9.86 -22.46 16.31
CA ASP A 209 -8.69 -23.17 16.82
C ASP A 209 -7.41 -22.83 16.05
N ALA A 210 -7.51 -22.66 14.74
CA ALA A 210 -6.37 -22.24 13.93
C ALA A 210 -5.92 -20.80 14.27
N ALA A 211 -6.83 -19.92 14.71
CA ALA A 211 -6.47 -18.59 15.20
C ALA A 211 -5.67 -18.67 16.50
N VAL A 212 -6.10 -19.50 17.45
CA VAL A 212 -5.36 -19.75 18.71
C VAL A 212 -3.96 -20.27 18.41
N VAL A 213 -3.83 -21.30 17.55
CA VAL A 213 -2.53 -21.84 17.14
C VAL A 213 -1.64 -20.78 16.49
N THR A 214 -2.21 -19.90 15.65
CA THR A 214 -1.45 -18.81 14.99
C THR A 214 -0.82 -17.86 16.00
N LEU A 215 -1.51 -17.58 17.11
CA LEU A 215 -1.05 -16.68 18.16
C LEU A 215 -0.21 -17.37 19.24
N THR A 216 -0.20 -18.70 19.29
CA THR A 216 0.64 -19.46 20.22
C THR A 216 2.10 -19.37 19.75
N CYS A 217 2.85 -18.44 20.31
CA CYS A 217 4.22 -18.16 19.94
C CYS A 217 5.05 -17.71 21.15
N LYS A 218 6.39 -17.76 21.02
CA LYS A 218 7.33 -17.39 22.10
C LYS A 218 7.19 -15.93 22.53
N GLU A 219 6.78 -15.06 21.62
CA GLU A 219 6.60 -13.60 21.81
C GLU A 219 5.52 -13.28 22.84
N LEU A 220 4.59 -14.20 23.13
CA LEU A 220 3.58 -14.08 24.19
C LEU A 220 4.20 -13.87 25.58
N ASN A 221 5.39 -14.43 25.80
CA ASN A 221 6.09 -14.35 27.08
C ASN A 221 6.83 -13.03 27.30
N LEU A 222 6.92 -12.19 26.28
CA LEU A 222 7.61 -10.89 26.30
C LEU A 222 6.60 -9.78 26.66
N ALA A 223 6.30 -9.62 27.96
CA ALA A 223 5.29 -8.67 28.43
C ALA A 223 5.63 -7.22 28.13
N ASP A 224 6.90 -6.87 28.31
CA ASP A 224 7.40 -5.49 28.19
C ASP A 224 7.72 -5.11 26.72
N ALA A 225 7.53 -6.04 25.79
CA ALA A 225 7.72 -5.75 24.37
C ALA A 225 6.63 -4.78 23.84
N PRO A 226 6.93 -3.95 22.84
CA PRO A 226 5.97 -2.98 22.28
C PRO A 226 4.65 -3.60 21.82
N TRP A 227 4.68 -4.87 21.45
CA TRP A 227 3.51 -5.65 21.00
C TRP A 227 2.81 -6.43 22.13
N GLY A 228 3.41 -6.52 23.35
CA GLY A 228 3.01 -7.46 24.39
C GLY A 228 1.51 -7.42 24.73
N ASN A 229 0.99 -6.23 25.03
CA ASN A 229 -0.44 -6.07 25.35
C ASN A 229 -1.36 -6.41 24.18
N ARG A 230 -1.02 -6.01 22.95
CA ARG A 230 -1.83 -6.28 21.75
C ARG A 230 -1.87 -7.77 21.43
N LEU A 231 -0.71 -8.45 21.48
CA LEU A 231 -0.62 -9.86 21.21
C LEU A 231 -1.40 -10.69 22.24
N ARG A 232 -1.28 -10.35 23.53
CA ARG A 232 -2.01 -11.01 24.61
C ARG A 232 -3.52 -10.80 24.50
N SER A 233 -3.95 -9.58 24.18
CA SER A 233 -5.37 -9.28 23.94
C SER A 233 -5.92 -10.07 22.75
N ALA A 234 -5.17 -10.16 21.66
CA ALA A 234 -5.56 -10.94 20.49
C ALA A 234 -5.65 -12.45 20.82
N TYR A 235 -4.70 -12.98 21.60
CA TYR A 235 -4.71 -14.38 22.04
C TYR A 235 -5.93 -14.67 22.92
N SER A 236 -6.22 -13.81 23.90
CA SER A 236 -7.40 -13.97 24.77
C SER A 236 -8.70 -13.92 23.97
N ALA A 237 -8.79 -13.01 23.01
CA ALA A 237 -9.95 -12.93 22.11
C ALA A 237 -10.11 -14.19 21.25
N ALA A 238 -9.02 -14.76 20.76
CA ALA A 238 -9.06 -16.02 20.01
C ALA A 238 -9.50 -17.22 20.88
N LEU A 239 -9.04 -17.30 22.13
CA LEU A 239 -9.50 -18.32 23.08
C LEU A 239 -11.00 -18.21 23.35
N ILE A 240 -11.50 -16.99 23.57
CA ILE A 240 -12.93 -16.75 23.78
C ILE A 240 -13.72 -17.19 22.54
N ALA A 241 -13.28 -16.81 21.35
CA ALA A 241 -13.91 -17.19 20.09
C ALA A 241 -13.93 -18.71 19.87
N ALA A 242 -12.92 -19.42 20.37
CA ALA A 242 -12.83 -20.90 20.33
C ALA A 242 -13.59 -21.62 21.46
N ASN A 243 -14.34 -20.89 22.29
CA ASN A 243 -14.97 -21.40 23.53
C ASN A 243 -13.97 -22.01 24.55
N ARG A 244 -12.73 -21.50 24.55
CA ARG A 244 -11.61 -21.94 25.39
C ARG A 244 -11.18 -20.84 26.39
N GLY A 245 -12.06 -19.87 26.69
CA GLY A 245 -11.77 -18.74 27.55
C GLY A 245 -11.39 -19.09 29.00
N ASN A 246 -11.65 -20.31 29.45
CA ASN A 246 -11.29 -20.79 30.79
C ASN A 246 -9.87 -21.39 30.85
N GLU A 247 -9.15 -21.47 29.76
CA GLU A 247 -7.79 -21.98 29.74
C GLU A 247 -6.82 -21.06 30.47
N THR A 248 -5.83 -21.64 31.17
CA THR A 248 -4.80 -20.91 31.84
C THR A 248 -3.92 -20.16 30.80
N LEU A 249 -3.81 -18.85 30.96
CA LEU A 249 -3.01 -18.04 30.07
C LEU A 249 -1.51 -18.34 30.28
N PRO A 250 -0.71 -18.46 29.20
CA PRO A 250 0.71 -18.83 29.28
C PRO A 250 1.56 -17.90 30.16
N TRP A 251 1.11 -16.67 30.34
CA TRP A 251 1.80 -15.60 31.10
C TRP A 251 1.21 -15.36 32.50
N GLY A 252 0.27 -16.17 32.94
CA GLY A 252 -0.44 -16.03 34.24
C GLY A 252 0.16 -16.81 35.38
N LYS A 253 1.45 -17.20 35.29
CA LYS A 253 2.17 -17.90 36.37
C LYS A 253 3.14 -16.99 37.06
#